data_5d18358878907f147eb1a4f6b8aabf7c
#
_entry.id   5d18358878907f147eb1a4f6b8aabf7c
#
_cell.length_a   1.000
_cell.length_b   1.000
_cell.length_c   1.000
_cell.angle_alpha   90.00
_cell.angle_beta   90.00
_cell.angle_gamma   90.00
#
_symmetry.space_group_name_H-M   'P 1'
#
loop_
_entity.id
_entity.type
_entity.pdbx_description
1 polymer ?
#
loop_
_entity_poly.entity_id
_entity_poly.type
_entity_poly.pdbx_seq_one_letter_code
_entity_poly.pdbx_strand_id
1 'polypeptide(L)'
;MRAMAIEEFGGRDKIREMDLDDPLVGPDGILIRIASAGVNPVDYKTREGKQAERFPNFFPLILGWDAAGVVEEVGPAVTELEPGDEVYAYARKDFLRDGTYAELVSVRPHHVAKKPLSLPLVEAGAVPLAGLTAWQLVHDALAVGDGETVLVHAAAGGVGHLAAQIARAAGATVLGTASARNHDFVRDLGVPDPIDYREEDVT
;
A
#
# COMPACT_ATOMS: atom_id res chain seq x y z
N MET A 1 -2.06 -12.55 19.30
CA MET A 1 -1.46 -11.30 18.85
C MET A 1 -2.36 -10.10 19.11
N ARG A 2 -1.80 -8.93 19.34
CA ARG A 2 -2.58 -7.69 19.41
C ARG A 2 -2.92 -7.21 18.00
N ALA A 3 -4.16 -6.75 17.82
CA ALA A 3 -4.63 -6.20 16.56
C ALA A 3 -5.61 -5.04 16.78
N MET A 4 -5.66 -4.12 15.82
CA MET A 4 -6.68 -3.07 15.75
C MET A 4 -7.80 -3.56 14.85
N ALA A 5 -8.92 -3.99 15.44
CA ALA A 5 -10.01 -4.63 14.73
C ALA A 5 -11.35 -3.94 14.98
N ILE A 6 -12.36 -4.31 14.19
CA ILE A 6 -13.74 -3.91 14.36
C ILE A 6 -14.62 -5.15 14.50
N GLU A 7 -15.69 -5.04 15.29
CA GLU A 7 -16.73 -6.08 15.45
C GLU A 7 -17.98 -5.80 14.63
N GLU A 8 -18.09 -4.59 14.11
CA GLU A 8 -19.17 -4.13 13.21
C GLU A 8 -18.67 -2.96 12.34
N PHE A 9 -19.31 -2.73 11.22
CA PHE A 9 -19.00 -1.57 10.39
C PHE A 9 -19.43 -0.26 11.07
N GLY A 10 -18.70 0.84 10.78
CA GLY A 10 -19.06 2.14 11.34
C GLY A 10 -17.96 3.19 11.32
N GLY A 11 -18.05 4.14 12.24
CA GLY A 11 -17.09 5.23 12.40
C GLY A 11 -15.76 4.81 13.02
N ARG A 12 -14.87 5.78 13.22
CA ARG A 12 -13.54 5.53 13.83
C ARG A 12 -13.64 4.99 15.27
N ASP A 13 -14.74 5.28 15.93
CA ASP A 13 -15.07 4.78 17.25
C ASP A 13 -15.29 3.27 17.33
N LYS A 14 -15.38 2.57 16.20
CA LYS A 14 -15.49 1.11 16.15
C LYS A 14 -14.15 0.38 16.22
N ILE A 15 -13.04 1.06 15.96
CA ILE A 15 -11.72 0.46 16.03
C ILE A 15 -11.36 0.23 17.51
N ARG A 16 -10.98 -1.01 17.83
CA ARG A 16 -10.55 -1.44 19.18
C ARG A 16 -9.27 -2.24 19.10
N GLU A 17 -8.42 -2.10 20.11
CA GLU A 17 -7.35 -3.06 20.35
C GLU A 17 -7.97 -4.36 20.88
N MET A 18 -7.58 -5.48 20.29
CA MET A 18 -8.06 -6.81 20.62
C MET A 18 -6.90 -7.80 20.67
N ASP A 19 -6.97 -8.75 21.59
CA ASP A 19 -6.12 -9.93 21.57
C ASP A 19 -6.83 -11.03 20.75
N LEU A 20 -6.22 -11.40 19.62
CA LEU A 20 -6.72 -12.39 18.69
C LEU A 20 -5.70 -13.53 18.54
N ASP A 21 -6.15 -14.67 18.07
CA ASP A 21 -5.26 -15.79 17.74
C ASP A 21 -4.27 -15.35 16.64
N ASP A 22 -3.07 -15.93 16.67
CA ASP A 22 -2.08 -15.71 15.62
C ASP A 22 -2.57 -16.29 14.28
N PRO A 23 -2.22 -15.67 13.15
CA PRO A 23 -2.61 -16.20 11.84
C PRO A 23 -2.02 -17.59 11.58
N LEU A 24 -2.83 -18.48 11.04
CA LEU A 24 -2.35 -19.80 10.61
C LEU A 24 -1.47 -19.68 9.36
N VAL A 25 -0.36 -20.41 9.35
CA VAL A 25 0.55 -20.52 8.21
C VAL A 25 0.21 -21.78 7.43
N GLY A 26 -0.35 -21.60 6.23
CA GLY A 26 -0.60 -22.70 5.32
C GLY A 26 0.68 -23.21 4.64
N PRO A 27 0.61 -24.31 3.86
CA PRO A 27 1.78 -24.85 3.18
C PRO A 27 2.51 -23.84 2.28
N ASP A 28 1.79 -22.91 1.69
CA ASP A 28 2.28 -21.78 0.86
C ASP A 28 2.21 -20.43 1.60
N GLY A 29 2.04 -20.45 2.92
CA GLY A 29 1.92 -19.24 3.73
C GLY A 29 3.27 -18.65 4.12
N ILE A 30 3.30 -17.34 4.27
CA ILE A 30 4.42 -16.58 4.82
C ILE A 30 3.88 -15.75 5.98
N LEU A 31 4.38 -15.99 7.19
CA LEU A 31 4.06 -15.19 8.36
C LEU A 31 5.03 -14.03 8.46
N ILE A 32 4.50 -12.82 8.50
CA ILE A 32 5.28 -11.60 8.62
C ILE A 32 5.02 -10.97 9.99
N ARG A 33 6.08 -10.73 10.76
CA ARG A 33 6.05 -9.84 11.91
C ARG A 33 6.12 -8.41 11.42
N ILE A 34 5.01 -7.68 11.58
CA ILE A 34 4.80 -6.35 11.02
C ILE A 34 5.62 -5.31 11.79
N ALA A 35 6.45 -4.57 11.08
CA ALA A 35 7.16 -3.39 11.59
C ALA A 35 6.42 -2.09 11.25
N SER A 36 5.74 -2.05 10.11
CA SER A 36 4.90 -0.92 9.70
C SER A 36 3.74 -1.38 8.80
N ALA A 37 2.62 -0.68 8.88
CA ALA A 37 1.44 -0.89 8.04
C ALA A 37 1.02 0.42 7.39
N GLY A 38 0.79 0.40 6.08
CA GLY A 38 0.30 1.56 5.33
C GLY A 38 -1.16 1.84 5.64
N VAL A 39 -1.53 3.12 5.61
CA VAL A 39 -2.93 3.56 5.74
C VAL A 39 -3.43 4.06 4.40
N ASN A 40 -4.48 3.43 3.90
CA ASN A 40 -5.03 3.71 2.58
C ASN A 40 -6.53 4.09 2.62
N PRO A 41 -7.04 4.80 1.61
CA PRO A 41 -8.47 5.10 1.53
C PRO A 41 -9.38 3.88 1.58
N VAL A 42 -8.92 2.72 1.13
CA VAL A 42 -9.69 1.47 1.21
C VAL A 42 -9.95 1.04 2.65
N ASP A 43 -9.06 1.32 3.58
CA ASP A 43 -9.17 0.87 4.98
C ASP A 43 -10.36 1.53 5.67
N TYR A 44 -10.51 2.87 5.56
CA TYR A 44 -11.69 3.52 6.13
C TYR A 44 -12.97 3.19 5.37
N LYS A 45 -12.91 2.96 4.05
CA LYS A 45 -14.07 2.50 3.27
C LYS A 45 -14.49 1.09 3.68
N THR A 46 -13.54 0.20 3.98
CA THR A 46 -13.80 -1.12 4.54
C THR A 46 -14.44 -1.03 5.91
N ARG A 47 -13.88 -0.21 6.81
CA ARG A 47 -14.45 0.03 8.13
C ARG A 47 -15.89 0.54 8.07
N GLU A 48 -16.21 1.41 7.10
CA GLU A 48 -17.56 1.96 6.89
C GLU A 48 -18.52 0.99 6.17
N GLY A 49 -18.08 -0.24 5.85
CA GLY A 49 -18.88 -1.24 5.16
C GLY A 49 -18.99 -1.08 3.64
N LYS A 50 -18.33 -0.06 3.04
CA LYS A 50 -18.42 0.22 1.59
C LYS A 50 -17.80 -0.86 0.70
N GLN A 51 -17.09 -1.81 1.29
CA GLN A 51 -16.51 -2.97 0.58
C GLN A 51 -17.27 -4.27 0.85
N ALA A 52 -18.27 -4.26 1.75
CA ALA A 52 -18.98 -5.47 2.20
C ALA A 52 -19.76 -6.17 1.09
N GLU A 53 -20.23 -5.44 0.08
CA GLU A 53 -20.92 -6.02 -1.08
C GLU A 53 -19.97 -6.69 -2.08
N ARG A 54 -18.69 -6.28 -2.07
CA ARG A 54 -17.68 -6.76 -3.02
C ARG A 54 -16.89 -7.96 -2.50
N PHE A 55 -16.79 -8.09 -1.18
CA PHE A 55 -15.98 -9.12 -0.53
C PHE A 55 -16.78 -9.78 0.60
N PRO A 56 -16.72 -11.11 0.72
CA PRO A 56 -17.12 -11.78 1.95
C PRO A 56 -16.41 -11.16 3.14
N ASN A 57 -17.11 -10.97 4.24
CA ASN A 57 -16.56 -10.33 5.43
C ASN A 57 -16.89 -11.12 6.70
N PHE A 58 -15.94 -11.11 7.64
CA PHE A 58 -16.04 -11.87 8.89
C PHE A 58 -15.50 -10.99 10.04
N PHE A 59 -16.25 -10.96 11.13
CA PHE A 59 -15.84 -10.26 12.34
C PHE A 59 -15.27 -11.24 13.39
N PRO A 60 -14.35 -10.78 14.27
CA PRO A 60 -13.68 -9.47 14.23
C PRO A 60 -12.88 -9.29 12.95
N LEU A 61 -12.89 -8.07 12.40
CA LEU A 61 -12.24 -7.73 11.15
C LEU A 61 -11.06 -6.80 11.43
N ILE A 62 -9.84 -7.26 11.13
CA ILE A 62 -8.62 -6.48 11.16
C ILE A 62 -8.52 -5.72 9.84
N LEU A 63 -8.32 -4.40 9.92
CA LEU A 63 -8.16 -3.53 8.76
C LEU A 63 -6.71 -3.55 8.23
N GLY A 64 -6.48 -2.87 7.10
CA GLY A 64 -5.16 -2.68 6.50
C GLY A 64 -4.82 -3.73 5.46
N TRP A 65 -4.20 -3.27 4.35
CA TRP A 65 -3.78 -4.11 3.23
C TRP A 65 -2.28 -4.02 2.94
N ASP A 66 -1.57 -3.08 3.54
CA ASP A 66 -0.14 -2.89 3.35
C ASP A 66 0.65 -3.23 4.61
N ALA A 67 1.73 -3.95 4.45
CA ALA A 67 2.67 -4.23 5.52
C ALA A 67 4.12 -4.20 5.03
N ALA A 68 5.03 -3.84 5.93
CA ALA A 68 6.43 -4.21 5.84
C ALA A 68 6.88 -4.78 7.19
N GLY A 69 7.79 -5.73 7.15
CA GLY A 69 8.22 -6.42 8.35
C GLY A 69 9.30 -7.46 8.06
N VAL A 70 9.41 -8.40 8.98
CA VAL A 70 10.36 -9.50 8.89
C VAL A 70 9.60 -10.81 8.80
N VAL A 71 10.04 -11.70 7.91
CA VAL A 71 9.51 -13.06 7.82
C VAL A 71 9.81 -13.80 9.11
N GLU A 72 8.80 -14.33 9.75
CA GLU A 72 8.90 -15.10 10.99
C GLU A 72 8.84 -16.60 10.73
N GLU A 73 7.95 -17.03 9.85
CA GLU A 73 7.74 -18.41 9.48
C GLU A 73 7.33 -18.52 8.01
N VAL A 74 7.72 -19.61 7.37
CA VAL A 74 7.29 -19.95 6.00
C VAL A 74 6.76 -21.39 5.96
N GLY A 75 5.72 -21.60 5.17
CA GLY A 75 5.22 -22.93 4.87
C GLY A 75 6.17 -23.75 3.99
N PRO A 76 6.10 -25.09 4.01
CA PRO A 76 7.05 -25.96 3.34
C PRO A 76 7.09 -25.84 1.81
N ALA A 77 6.12 -25.20 1.19
CA ALA A 77 6.11 -24.96 -0.26
C ALA A 77 6.74 -23.61 -0.66
N VAL A 78 7.14 -22.77 0.31
CA VAL A 78 7.80 -21.48 0.05
C VAL A 78 9.30 -21.72 -0.11
N THR A 79 9.88 -21.29 -1.23
CA THR A 79 11.29 -21.50 -1.54
C THR A 79 12.06 -20.20 -1.76
N GLU A 80 11.38 -19.06 -1.88
CA GLU A 80 11.96 -17.78 -2.29
C GLU A 80 12.29 -16.86 -1.11
N LEU A 81 11.72 -17.17 0.06
CA LEU A 81 11.87 -16.39 1.29
C LEU A 81 12.19 -17.32 2.46
N GLU A 82 12.90 -16.79 3.44
CA GLU A 82 13.26 -17.48 4.66
C GLU A 82 13.04 -16.61 5.91
N PRO A 83 12.89 -17.20 7.09
CA PRO A 83 12.83 -16.45 8.34
C PRO A 83 14.01 -15.49 8.50
N GLY A 84 13.72 -14.23 8.82
CA GLY A 84 14.70 -13.16 8.93
C GLY A 84 14.75 -12.24 7.70
N ASP A 85 14.17 -12.60 6.57
CA ASP A 85 14.08 -11.71 5.40
C ASP A 85 13.24 -10.46 5.72
N GLU A 86 13.76 -9.28 5.38
CA GLU A 86 12.97 -8.04 5.39
C GLU A 86 12.13 -7.93 4.12
N VAL A 87 10.82 -7.81 4.32
CA VAL A 87 9.84 -7.87 3.23
C VAL A 87 8.82 -6.73 3.31
N TYR A 88 8.14 -6.49 2.20
CA TYR A 88 6.94 -5.67 2.13
C TYR A 88 5.86 -6.41 1.34
N ALA A 89 4.59 -6.17 1.64
CA ALA A 89 3.49 -6.98 1.16
C ALA A 89 2.23 -6.17 0.88
N TYR A 90 1.59 -6.48 -0.24
CA TYR A 90 0.19 -6.12 -0.49
C TYR A 90 -0.70 -7.27 0.01
N ALA A 91 -1.04 -7.21 1.29
CA ALA A 91 -1.65 -8.31 2.03
C ALA A 91 -3.18 -8.43 1.84
N ARG A 92 -3.74 -7.87 0.75
CA ARG A 92 -5.15 -8.00 0.44
C ARG A 92 -5.53 -9.48 0.25
N LYS A 93 -6.67 -9.87 0.82
CA LYS A 93 -7.25 -11.21 0.67
C LYS A 93 -8.56 -11.14 -0.13
N ASP A 94 -9.07 -12.30 -0.54
CA ASP A 94 -10.35 -12.42 -1.24
C ASP A 94 -11.57 -12.26 -0.30
N PHE A 95 -11.30 -12.02 0.98
CA PHE A 95 -12.29 -11.73 2.01
C PHE A 95 -11.75 -10.65 2.97
N LEU A 96 -12.63 -10.00 3.70
CA LEU A 96 -12.30 -8.97 4.69
C LEU A 96 -12.28 -9.59 6.08
N ARG A 97 -11.08 -9.75 6.66
CA ARG A 97 -10.89 -10.22 8.04
C ARG A 97 -9.48 -9.94 8.55
N ASP A 98 -8.47 -10.60 7.99
CA ASP A 98 -7.12 -10.70 8.54
C ASP A 98 -6.20 -9.68 7.87
N GLY A 99 -6.37 -8.41 8.20
CA GLY A 99 -5.59 -7.29 7.66
C GLY A 99 -4.28 -7.05 8.40
N THR A 100 -3.67 -5.91 8.10
CA THR A 100 -2.29 -5.60 8.53
C THR A 100 -2.20 -4.69 9.76
N TYR A 101 -3.32 -4.24 10.32
CA TYR A 101 -3.29 -3.48 11.59
C TYR A 101 -3.17 -4.41 12.78
N ALA A 102 -2.13 -5.25 12.79
CA ALA A 102 -1.83 -6.28 13.76
C ALA A 102 -0.32 -6.48 13.93
N GLU A 103 0.09 -7.28 14.89
CA GLU A 103 1.51 -7.65 15.06
C GLU A 103 1.99 -8.64 14.00
N LEU A 104 1.08 -9.50 13.49
CA LEU A 104 1.38 -10.55 12.53
C LEU A 104 0.36 -10.55 11.38
N VAL A 105 0.83 -10.93 10.19
CA VAL A 105 -0.05 -11.23 9.05
C VAL A 105 0.48 -12.43 8.28
N SER A 106 -0.41 -13.34 7.87
CA SER A 106 -0.07 -14.43 6.97
C SER A 106 -0.50 -14.06 5.55
N VAL A 107 0.44 -14.16 4.60
CA VAL A 107 0.25 -13.83 3.18
C VAL A 107 0.76 -14.96 2.28
N ARG A 108 0.36 -14.95 1.00
CA ARG A 108 0.89 -15.87 -0.02
C ARG A 108 2.13 -15.27 -0.72
N PRO A 109 3.03 -16.09 -1.30
CA PRO A 109 4.26 -15.63 -1.93
C PRO A 109 4.09 -14.52 -2.97
N HIS A 110 3.06 -14.61 -3.81
CA HIS A 110 2.80 -13.61 -4.86
C HIS A 110 2.31 -12.23 -4.34
N HIS A 111 2.06 -12.10 -3.04
CA HIS A 111 1.68 -10.85 -2.39
C HIS A 111 2.84 -10.15 -1.69
N VAL A 112 4.02 -10.78 -1.65
CA VAL A 112 5.16 -10.32 -0.87
C VAL A 112 6.43 -10.31 -1.70
N ALA A 113 7.32 -9.36 -1.42
CA ALA A 113 8.65 -9.28 -2.02
C ALA A 113 9.67 -8.83 -0.99
N LYS A 114 10.95 -9.17 -1.23
CA LYS A 114 12.05 -8.61 -0.42
C LYS A 114 12.05 -7.10 -0.56
N LYS A 115 12.15 -6.43 0.57
CA LYS A 115 12.23 -4.96 0.63
C LYS A 115 13.51 -4.47 -0.04
N PRO A 116 13.50 -3.38 -0.82
CA PRO A 116 14.72 -2.73 -1.28
C PRO A 116 15.64 -2.36 -0.11
N LEU A 117 16.94 -2.63 -0.22
CA LEU A 117 17.91 -2.38 0.85
C LEU A 117 17.97 -0.90 1.26
N SER A 118 17.75 0.02 0.31
CA SER A 118 17.77 1.47 0.53
C SER A 118 16.52 2.01 1.25
N LEU A 119 15.46 1.22 1.39
CA LEU A 119 14.20 1.68 1.97
C LEU A 119 14.08 1.19 3.42
N PRO A 120 13.92 2.08 4.42
CA PRO A 120 13.66 1.68 5.80
C PRO A 120 12.33 0.90 5.94
N LEU A 121 12.28 -0.07 6.86
CA LEU A 121 11.06 -0.86 7.12
C LEU A 121 9.84 0.03 7.45
N VAL A 122 10.06 1.14 8.17
CA VAL A 122 8.99 2.08 8.53
C VAL A 122 8.35 2.72 7.30
N GLU A 123 9.14 3.03 6.27
CA GLU A 123 8.66 3.64 5.03
C GLU A 123 8.12 2.59 4.05
N ALA A 124 8.70 1.40 4.06
CA ALA A 124 8.34 0.31 3.16
C ALA A 124 6.87 -0.11 3.28
N GLY A 125 6.28 -0.01 4.48
CA GLY A 125 4.87 -0.32 4.70
C GLY A 125 3.88 0.60 3.98
N ALA A 126 4.31 1.78 3.52
CA ALA A 126 3.45 2.70 2.77
C ALA A 126 3.46 2.46 1.25
N VAL A 127 4.35 1.58 0.76
CA VAL A 127 4.61 1.41 -0.68
C VAL A 127 3.63 0.47 -1.38
N PRO A 128 3.23 -0.71 -0.85
CA PRO A 128 2.67 -1.77 -1.68
C PRO A 128 1.43 -1.37 -2.47
N LEU A 129 0.36 -0.91 -1.85
CA LEU A 129 -0.87 -0.55 -2.54
C LEU A 129 -0.67 0.67 -3.45
N ALA A 130 -0.07 1.72 -2.91
CA ALA A 130 0.15 2.97 -3.65
C ALA A 130 1.14 2.76 -4.81
N GLY A 131 2.21 2.01 -4.59
CA GLY A 131 3.23 1.67 -5.58
C GLY A 131 2.70 0.78 -6.70
N LEU A 132 1.98 -0.29 -6.36
CA LEU A 132 1.32 -1.14 -7.36
C LEU A 132 0.29 -0.36 -8.18
N THR A 133 -0.49 0.52 -7.55
CA THR A 133 -1.44 1.38 -8.26
C THR A 133 -0.71 2.31 -9.23
N ALA A 134 0.36 2.97 -8.77
CA ALA A 134 1.15 3.87 -9.61
C ALA A 134 1.82 3.12 -10.77
N TRP A 135 2.40 1.95 -10.50
CA TRP A 135 3.04 1.10 -11.51
C TRP A 135 2.06 0.68 -12.60
N GLN A 136 0.91 0.13 -12.20
CA GLN A 136 -0.11 -0.32 -13.13
C GLN A 136 -0.70 0.83 -13.95
N LEU A 137 -0.87 2.02 -13.37
CA LEU A 137 -1.31 3.19 -14.12
C LEU A 137 -0.29 3.61 -15.17
N VAL A 138 0.99 3.68 -14.82
CA VAL A 138 2.04 4.17 -15.72
C VAL A 138 2.39 3.14 -16.79
N HIS A 139 2.59 1.88 -16.41
CA HIS A 139 3.07 0.86 -17.35
C HIS A 139 1.94 0.08 -18.03
N ASP A 140 0.92 -0.37 -17.26
CA ASP A 140 -0.06 -1.30 -17.82
C ASP A 140 -1.23 -0.57 -18.49
N ALA A 141 -1.70 0.54 -17.89
CA ALA A 141 -2.86 1.25 -18.40
C ALA A 141 -2.49 2.32 -19.43
N LEU A 142 -1.44 3.10 -19.18
CA LEU A 142 -1.02 4.20 -20.07
C LEU A 142 0.15 3.81 -20.98
N ALA A 143 0.88 2.74 -20.66
CA ALA A 143 2.05 2.28 -21.39
C ALA A 143 3.07 3.41 -21.65
N VAL A 144 3.31 4.24 -20.63
CA VAL A 144 4.17 5.42 -20.71
C VAL A 144 5.60 5.03 -21.11
N GLY A 145 6.13 5.70 -22.12
CA GLY A 145 7.47 5.47 -22.66
C GLY A 145 8.34 6.73 -22.72
N ASP A 146 9.54 6.54 -23.24
CA ASP A 146 10.53 7.59 -23.42
C ASP A 146 10.04 8.74 -24.33
N GLY A 147 10.27 9.97 -23.89
CA GLY A 147 9.90 11.18 -24.64
C GLY A 147 8.42 11.58 -24.55
N GLU A 148 7.56 10.80 -23.89
CA GLU A 148 6.17 11.16 -23.66
C GLU A 148 6.01 12.23 -22.58
N THR A 149 4.84 12.88 -22.56
CA THR A 149 4.47 13.84 -21.51
C THR A 149 3.27 13.30 -20.74
N VAL A 150 3.39 13.25 -19.42
CA VAL A 150 2.35 12.69 -18.51
C VAL A 150 1.93 13.76 -17.52
N LEU A 151 0.62 13.98 -17.41
CA LEU A 151 0.05 14.82 -16.35
C LEU A 151 -0.36 13.94 -15.17
N VAL A 152 0.25 14.17 -14.00
CA VAL A 152 -0.07 13.49 -12.75
C VAL A 152 -0.88 14.43 -11.86
N HIS A 153 -2.18 14.18 -11.74
CA HIS A 153 -3.00 14.89 -10.78
C HIS A 153 -2.68 14.48 -9.33
N ALA A 154 -2.76 15.46 -8.42
CA ALA A 154 -2.41 15.26 -7.00
C ALA A 154 -1.01 14.63 -6.83
N ALA A 155 -0.02 15.14 -7.53
CA ALA A 155 1.35 14.62 -7.55
C ALA A 155 2.02 14.52 -6.17
N ALA A 156 1.54 15.27 -5.16
CA ALA A 156 2.00 15.15 -3.78
C ALA A 156 1.26 14.07 -2.95
N GLY A 157 0.28 13.38 -3.55
CA GLY A 157 -0.50 12.33 -2.88
C GLY A 157 0.19 10.97 -2.85
N GLY A 158 -0.36 10.01 -2.10
CA GLY A 158 0.23 8.68 -1.91
C GLY A 158 0.51 7.92 -3.21
N VAL A 159 -0.39 7.92 -4.17
CA VAL A 159 -0.17 7.34 -5.50
C VAL A 159 0.60 8.32 -6.41
N GLY A 160 0.26 9.61 -6.37
CA GLY A 160 0.79 10.61 -7.29
C GLY A 160 2.31 10.76 -7.20
N HIS A 161 2.89 10.80 -5.99
CA HIS A 161 4.33 10.95 -5.84
C HIS A 161 5.13 9.75 -6.35
N LEU A 162 4.58 8.54 -6.26
CA LEU A 162 5.19 7.35 -6.84
C LEU A 162 4.98 7.31 -8.36
N ALA A 163 3.79 7.67 -8.86
CA ALA A 163 3.52 7.71 -10.29
C ALA A 163 4.43 8.71 -11.02
N ALA A 164 4.67 9.89 -10.43
CA ALA A 164 5.60 10.87 -10.99
C ALA A 164 7.04 10.32 -11.10
N GLN A 165 7.53 9.64 -10.08
CA GLN A 165 8.86 9.02 -10.09
C GLN A 165 8.95 7.87 -11.09
N ILE A 166 7.93 7.00 -11.16
CA ILE A 166 7.89 5.86 -12.09
C ILE A 166 7.83 6.35 -13.53
N ALA A 167 6.98 7.33 -13.85
CA ALA A 167 6.88 7.91 -15.19
C ALA A 167 8.21 8.56 -15.63
N ARG A 168 8.88 9.28 -14.74
CA ARG A 168 10.23 9.82 -15.02
C ARG A 168 11.26 8.72 -15.25
N ALA A 169 11.22 7.66 -14.47
CA ALA A 169 12.12 6.52 -14.67
C ALA A 169 11.88 5.81 -16.02
N ALA A 170 10.67 5.89 -16.55
CA ALA A 170 10.32 5.43 -17.89
C ALA A 170 10.73 6.40 -19.02
N GLY A 171 11.36 7.54 -18.69
CA GLY A 171 11.84 8.54 -19.66
C GLY A 171 10.83 9.65 -20.00
N ALA A 172 9.68 9.70 -19.32
CA ALA A 172 8.67 10.70 -19.59
C ALA A 172 8.97 12.07 -18.94
N THR A 173 8.47 13.13 -19.57
CA THR A 173 8.33 14.45 -18.95
C THR A 173 7.06 14.45 -18.10
N VAL A 174 7.20 14.78 -16.81
CA VAL A 174 6.06 14.77 -15.89
C VAL A 174 5.62 16.22 -15.59
N LEU A 175 4.35 16.49 -15.86
CA LEU A 175 3.60 17.61 -15.33
C LEU A 175 2.84 17.16 -14.10
N GLY A 176 2.77 17.99 -13.06
CA GLY A 176 2.13 17.57 -11.80
C GLY A 176 1.26 18.64 -11.19
N THR A 177 0.04 18.29 -10.77
CA THR A 177 -0.78 19.23 -10.01
C THR A 177 -0.62 19.02 -8.51
N ALA A 178 -0.44 20.11 -7.77
CA ALA A 178 -0.38 20.10 -6.32
C ALA A 178 -0.82 21.45 -5.76
N SER A 179 -1.20 21.52 -4.50
CA SER A 179 -1.37 22.81 -3.82
C SER A 179 0.00 23.48 -3.60
N ALA A 180 0.06 24.81 -3.62
CA ALA A 180 1.30 25.60 -3.51
C ALA A 180 2.22 25.14 -2.36
N ARG A 181 1.66 24.80 -1.20
CA ARG A 181 2.44 24.30 -0.03
C ARG A 181 3.24 23.02 -0.28
N ASN A 182 2.90 22.25 -1.32
CA ASN A 182 3.55 21.00 -1.68
C ASN A 182 4.44 21.13 -2.93
N HIS A 183 4.60 22.33 -3.50
CA HIS A 183 5.36 22.53 -4.73
C HIS A 183 6.83 22.13 -4.57
N ASP A 184 7.46 22.47 -3.44
CA ASP A 184 8.87 22.12 -3.22
C ASP A 184 9.04 20.60 -3.16
N PHE A 185 8.17 19.91 -2.43
CA PHE A 185 8.17 18.43 -2.41
C PHE A 185 8.02 17.85 -3.83
N VAL A 186 7.09 18.37 -4.62
CA VAL A 186 6.85 17.88 -6.00
C VAL A 186 8.03 18.19 -6.92
N ARG A 187 8.71 19.35 -6.74
CA ARG A 187 9.95 19.66 -7.45
C ARG A 187 11.07 18.67 -7.12
N ASP A 188 11.21 18.29 -5.85
CA ASP A 188 12.22 17.33 -5.42
C ASP A 188 11.98 15.93 -6.05
N LEU A 189 10.74 15.59 -6.40
CA LEU A 189 10.43 14.41 -7.18
C LEU A 189 10.80 14.54 -8.67
N GLY A 190 11.23 15.76 -9.10
CA GLY A 190 11.64 16.09 -10.45
C GLY A 190 10.50 16.49 -11.37
N VAL A 191 9.49 17.11 -10.85
CA VAL A 191 8.46 17.86 -11.57
C VAL A 191 8.81 19.35 -11.40
N PRO A 192 9.51 19.99 -12.36
CA PRO A 192 10.11 21.31 -12.13
C PRO A 192 9.09 22.43 -11.93
N ASP A 193 7.97 22.35 -12.64
CA ASP A 193 6.92 23.36 -12.66
C ASP A 193 5.57 22.74 -12.20
N PRO A 194 5.36 22.57 -10.89
CA PRO A 194 4.08 22.08 -10.37
C PRO A 194 2.96 23.11 -10.59
N ILE A 195 1.81 22.64 -11.04
CA ILE A 195 0.62 23.43 -11.33
C ILE A 195 -0.24 23.54 -10.07
N ASP A 196 -0.57 24.74 -9.61
CA ASP A 196 -1.56 24.90 -8.54
C ASP A 196 -2.98 24.83 -9.12
N TYR A 197 -3.61 23.69 -8.95
CA TYR A 197 -4.99 23.41 -9.41
C TYR A 197 -6.06 24.35 -8.83
N ARG A 198 -5.72 25.23 -7.88
CA ARG A 198 -6.62 26.21 -7.29
C ARG A 198 -6.57 27.56 -8.03
N GLU A 199 -5.48 27.83 -8.71
CA GLU A 199 -5.21 29.11 -9.37
C GLU A 199 -5.09 28.97 -10.90
N GLU A 200 -4.80 27.75 -11.38
CA GLU A 200 -4.58 27.46 -12.79
C GLU A 200 -5.60 26.44 -13.31
N ASP A 201 -6.11 26.71 -14.52
CA ASP A 201 -6.95 25.74 -15.24
C ASP A 201 -6.04 24.65 -15.83
N VAL A 202 -6.35 23.41 -15.54
CA VAL A 202 -5.59 22.22 -15.98
C VAL A 202 -6.36 21.37 -17.00
N THR A 203 -7.47 21.91 -17.56
CA THR A 203 -8.30 21.26 -18.60
C THR A 203 -8.06 21.83 -19.97
#